data_1b510a9598f37536cf6af1416218dbd9
#
_entry.id   1b510a9598f37536cf6af1416218dbd9
#
_cell.length_a   1.000
_cell.length_b   1.000
_cell.length_c   1.000
_cell.angle_alpha   90.00
_cell.angle_beta   90.00
_cell.angle_gamma   90.00
#
_symmetry.space_group_name_H-M   'P 1'
#
loop_
_entity.id
_entity.type
_entity.pdbx_description
1 polymer ?
#
loop_
_entity_poly.entity_id
_entity_poly.type
_entity_poly.pdbx_seq_one_letter_code
_entity_poly.pdbx_strand_id
1 'polypeptide(L)'
;MNGMADFKRRVSSFLTRNFGRACRLKWRALLGFASIALLATSVGGRTSQPALEPPRLAWPPPPERTRILYRHSFSKATDLGWKRAWWRKITDWLMNETDPSVLVQPFAIAFDDHWRMIIADIGSREVKIYDPIKKNVKRIRGYKNKLFGMPLGLAVDDQENIYVADSAAGRVLKYSPEGKLLDFIGGEEGAFKRPSGLAFDRKNSLLYVVDTVRPRIFVYRPNGQLVRQFGRRGAGPGEFNYPTFIGIDRQGNLYLNDTLNFRVQVLTPEGKFIRSIGSLGDGTGQMSRSKGVAIDSEGHVYVADALFPTVQIFDAKGRFLLNFGANGNGPAQFYMPAGVTIDKLDYVYVADPFHGRVEVFHYLADRPPAPPEITPGGGR
;
A
#
# COMPACT_ATOMS: atom_id res chain seq x y z
N MET A 1 19.57 -46.95 14.72
CA MET A 1 18.70 -47.09 13.54
C MET A 1 17.18 -47.14 13.85
N ASN A 2 16.78 -47.20 15.13
CA ASN A 2 15.34 -47.41 15.50
C ASN A 2 14.46 -46.14 15.59
N GLY A 3 15.03 -44.98 15.69
CA GLY A 3 14.22 -43.74 15.86
C GLY A 3 13.50 -43.22 14.59
N MET A 4 14.07 -43.51 13.42
CA MET A 4 13.52 -43.04 12.14
C MET A 4 12.34 -43.89 11.63
N ALA A 5 12.27 -45.15 12.03
CA ALA A 5 11.16 -46.05 11.72
C ALA A 5 9.91 -45.71 12.53
N ASP A 6 10.09 -45.32 13.80
CA ASP A 6 8.99 -44.96 14.71
C ASP A 6 8.40 -43.61 14.35
N PHE A 7 9.22 -42.64 13.93
CA PHE A 7 8.78 -41.34 13.39
C PHE A 7 7.95 -41.52 12.11
N LYS A 8 8.39 -42.39 11.19
CA LYS A 8 7.62 -42.69 9.95
C LYS A 8 6.27 -43.34 10.24
N ARG A 9 6.17 -44.22 11.24
CA ARG A 9 4.90 -44.85 11.66
C ARG A 9 3.94 -43.81 12.27
N ARG A 10 4.40 -42.91 13.14
CA ARG A 10 3.57 -41.86 13.76
C ARG A 10 3.06 -40.83 12.74
N VAL A 11 3.90 -40.43 11.82
CA VAL A 11 3.51 -39.50 10.73
C VAL A 11 2.52 -40.18 9.77
N SER A 12 2.74 -41.46 9.42
CA SER A 12 1.81 -42.22 8.57
C SER A 12 0.43 -42.39 9.21
N SER A 13 0.36 -42.68 10.51
CA SER A 13 -0.91 -42.85 11.23
C SER A 13 -1.68 -41.53 11.41
N PHE A 14 -0.97 -40.42 11.54
CA PHE A 14 -1.58 -39.08 11.61
C PHE A 14 -2.20 -38.66 10.26
N LEU A 15 -1.49 -38.93 9.16
CA LEU A 15 -1.94 -38.58 7.80
C LEU A 15 -3.09 -39.46 7.30
N THR A 16 -3.16 -40.71 7.72
CA THR A 16 -4.26 -41.64 7.33
C THR A 16 -5.58 -41.32 8.05
N ARG A 17 -5.53 -40.68 9.22
CA ARG A 17 -6.74 -40.26 9.95
C ARG A 17 -7.35 -38.95 9.48
N ASN A 18 -6.57 -38.04 8.89
CA ASN A 18 -7.00 -36.66 8.64
C ASN A 18 -7.08 -36.24 7.16
N PHE A 19 -6.59 -37.06 6.20
CA PHE A 19 -6.54 -36.63 4.78
C PHE A 19 -6.93 -37.76 3.83
N GLY A 20 -7.84 -37.43 2.89
CA GLY A 20 -8.38 -38.38 1.90
C GLY A 20 -7.41 -38.82 0.81
N ARG A 21 -7.85 -39.73 -0.07
CA ARG A 21 -7.05 -40.46 -1.08
C ARG A 21 -6.17 -39.60 -2.03
N ALA A 22 -6.44 -38.34 -2.22
CA ALA A 22 -5.67 -37.46 -3.13
C ALA A 22 -4.24 -37.15 -2.64
N CYS A 23 -3.95 -37.29 -1.34
CA CYS A 23 -2.65 -36.98 -0.76
C CYS A 23 -1.61 -38.11 -0.96
N ARG A 24 -2.03 -39.35 -1.31
CA ARG A 24 -1.13 -40.53 -1.38
C ARG A 24 -0.25 -40.56 -2.64
N LEU A 25 -0.67 -39.91 -3.73
CA LEU A 25 0.10 -39.98 -4.98
C LEU A 25 1.31 -39.01 -5.00
N LYS A 26 1.23 -37.89 -4.31
CA LYS A 26 2.33 -36.90 -4.29
C LYS A 26 3.50 -37.28 -3.38
N TRP A 27 3.29 -38.13 -2.39
CA TRP A 27 4.35 -38.55 -1.44
C TRP A 27 5.31 -39.59 -1.98
N ARG A 28 4.90 -40.39 -2.95
CA ARG A 28 5.80 -41.43 -3.56
C ARG A 28 6.92 -40.82 -4.42
N ALA A 29 6.73 -39.59 -4.94
CA ALA A 29 7.74 -38.89 -5.72
C ALA A 29 8.85 -38.23 -4.86
N LEU A 30 8.61 -37.99 -3.57
CA LEU A 30 9.55 -37.29 -2.68
C LEU A 30 10.63 -38.20 -2.05
N LEU A 31 10.45 -39.53 -2.05
CA LEU A 31 11.38 -40.46 -1.46
C LEU A 31 12.49 -40.95 -2.44
N GLY A 32 12.41 -40.54 -3.72
CA GLY A 32 13.38 -40.95 -4.75
C GLY A 32 14.59 -40.01 -4.93
N PHE A 33 14.61 -38.82 -4.32
CA PHE A 33 15.65 -37.80 -4.58
C PHE A 33 16.67 -37.58 -3.45
N ALA A 34 16.69 -38.41 -2.42
CA ALA A 34 17.57 -38.20 -1.26
C ALA A 34 18.95 -38.90 -1.37
N SER A 35 19.37 -39.40 -2.52
CA SER A 35 20.57 -40.23 -2.62
C SER A 35 21.65 -39.80 -3.63
N ILE A 36 21.63 -38.57 -4.16
CA ILE A 36 22.74 -38.10 -5.02
C ILE A 36 23.06 -36.63 -4.67
N ALA A 37 23.92 -36.42 -3.70
CA ALA A 37 24.70 -35.18 -3.58
C ALA A 37 25.83 -35.35 -2.57
N LEU A 38 26.85 -36.07 -2.92
CA LEU A 38 28.17 -35.99 -2.28
C LEU A 38 29.21 -36.25 -3.38
N LEU A 39 29.90 -35.20 -3.78
CA LEU A 39 31.25 -35.13 -4.34
C LEU A 39 31.35 -34.03 -5.38
N ALA A 40 31.81 -32.87 -4.98
CA ALA A 40 32.73 -32.04 -5.73
C ALA A 40 33.20 -30.84 -4.89
N THR A 41 34.26 -31.03 -4.12
CA THR A 41 35.10 -29.93 -3.63
C THR A 41 36.20 -29.73 -4.65
N SER A 42 36.19 -28.59 -5.34
CA SER A 42 37.42 -28.08 -5.97
C SER A 42 37.50 -26.57 -5.73
N VAL A 43 38.54 -26.23 -5.04
CA VAL A 43 39.08 -24.94 -4.69
C VAL A 43 39.27 -24.07 -5.95
N GLY A 44 38.63 -22.93 -5.99
CA GLY A 44 38.92 -21.83 -6.90
C GLY A 44 38.73 -20.54 -6.14
N GLY A 45 39.81 -20.00 -5.54
CA GLY A 45 39.82 -18.68 -4.93
C GLY A 45 39.47 -17.62 -5.97
N ARG A 46 38.19 -17.22 -6.05
CA ARG A 46 37.79 -15.97 -6.67
C ARG A 46 37.92 -14.88 -5.62
N THR A 47 38.92 -14.02 -5.76
CA THR A 47 38.93 -12.69 -5.12
C THR A 47 37.65 -11.99 -5.54
N SER A 48 36.67 -11.94 -4.64
CA SER A 48 35.49 -11.10 -4.82
C SER A 48 35.97 -9.65 -4.86
N GLN A 49 35.96 -9.03 -6.03
CA GLN A 49 35.98 -7.57 -6.09
C GLN A 49 34.81 -7.09 -5.22
N PRO A 50 35.00 -6.07 -4.37
CA PRO A 50 33.90 -5.47 -3.65
C PRO A 50 32.86 -5.07 -4.70
N ALA A 51 31.65 -5.62 -4.57
CA ALA A 51 30.55 -5.24 -5.44
C ALA A 51 30.40 -3.73 -5.32
N LEU A 52 30.60 -3.02 -6.44
CA LEU A 52 30.33 -1.58 -6.51
C LEU A 52 28.91 -1.40 -6.01
N GLU A 53 28.74 -0.66 -4.90
CA GLU A 53 27.39 -0.30 -4.44
C GLU A 53 26.67 0.33 -5.66
N PRO A 54 25.45 -0.12 -5.98
CA PRO A 54 24.72 0.45 -7.10
C PRO A 54 24.61 1.96 -6.86
N PRO A 55 24.73 2.78 -7.92
CA PRO A 55 24.71 4.22 -7.80
C PRO A 55 23.44 4.62 -7.01
N ARG A 56 23.62 5.43 -5.96
CA ARG A 56 22.49 5.92 -5.14
C ARG A 56 21.61 6.80 -6.01
N LEU A 57 20.43 6.31 -6.36
CA LEU A 57 19.45 7.10 -7.08
C LEU A 57 18.92 8.20 -6.17
N ALA A 58 19.13 9.45 -6.55
CA ALA A 58 18.88 10.63 -5.74
C ALA A 58 18.36 11.79 -6.61
N TRP A 59 17.47 12.60 -6.07
CA TRP A 59 16.90 13.77 -6.74
C TRP A 59 16.95 15.01 -5.83
N PRO A 60 17.39 16.16 -6.29
CA PRO A 60 18.24 16.28 -7.49
C PRO A 60 19.49 15.40 -7.38
N PRO A 61 20.12 15.02 -8.52
CA PRO A 61 21.41 14.34 -8.49
C PRO A 61 22.52 15.28 -8.01
N PRO A 62 23.62 14.76 -7.44
CA PRO A 62 24.81 15.58 -7.16
C PRO A 62 25.30 16.34 -8.42
N PRO A 63 25.82 17.57 -8.27
CA PRO A 63 26.26 18.23 -7.02
C PRO A 63 25.14 18.99 -6.28
N GLU A 64 23.93 19.01 -6.78
CA GLU A 64 22.82 19.66 -6.08
C GLU A 64 22.50 18.93 -4.78
N ARG A 65 21.89 19.66 -3.83
CA ARG A 65 21.49 19.06 -2.57
C ARG A 65 20.35 18.07 -2.79
N THR A 66 20.64 16.80 -2.60
CA THR A 66 19.63 15.72 -2.68
C THR A 66 18.51 15.95 -1.70
N ARG A 67 17.26 15.84 -2.18
CA ARG A 67 16.04 15.93 -1.39
C ARG A 67 15.29 14.59 -1.31
N ILE A 68 15.33 13.81 -2.37
CA ILE A 68 14.71 12.48 -2.44
C ILE A 68 15.79 11.45 -2.66
N LEU A 69 15.78 10.41 -1.86
CA LEU A 69 16.71 9.27 -1.98
C LEU A 69 15.90 7.98 -2.17
N TYR A 70 16.18 7.24 -3.23
CA TYR A 70 15.65 5.90 -3.40
C TYR A 70 16.20 4.96 -2.34
N ARG A 71 15.35 4.12 -1.79
CA ARG A 71 15.74 3.13 -0.77
C ARG A 71 15.71 1.72 -1.30
N HIS A 72 14.56 1.23 -1.66
CA HIS A 72 14.35 -0.12 -2.20
C HIS A 72 12.95 -0.26 -2.79
N SER A 73 12.70 -1.39 -3.42
CA SER A 73 11.36 -1.85 -3.77
C SER A 73 11.07 -3.20 -3.13
N PHE A 74 9.80 -3.55 -2.99
CA PHE A 74 9.41 -4.88 -2.56
C PHE A 74 8.11 -5.31 -3.24
N SER A 75 8.00 -6.59 -3.53
CA SER A 75 6.81 -7.27 -4.05
C SER A 75 6.29 -8.36 -3.10
N LYS A 76 7.08 -8.71 -2.10
CA LYS A 76 6.76 -9.75 -1.09
C LYS A 76 7.57 -9.55 0.19
N ALA A 77 7.18 -10.21 1.26
CA ALA A 77 7.82 -10.07 2.58
C ALA A 77 9.31 -10.47 2.60
N THR A 78 9.74 -11.38 1.74
CA THR A 78 11.16 -11.77 1.66
C THR A 78 12.06 -10.66 1.15
N ASP A 79 11.53 -9.73 0.34
CA ASP A 79 12.28 -8.58 -0.18
C ASP A 79 12.56 -7.55 0.94
N LEU A 80 11.76 -7.58 2.02
CA LEU A 80 11.97 -6.84 3.26
C LEU A 80 12.90 -7.58 4.25
N GLY A 81 13.56 -8.67 3.83
CA GLY A 81 14.43 -9.48 4.66
C GLY A 81 13.69 -10.37 5.67
N TRP A 82 12.37 -10.52 5.56
CA TRP A 82 11.58 -11.35 6.48
C TRP A 82 11.71 -12.83 6.08
N LYS A 83 12.27 -13.64 6.97
CA LYS A 83 12.45 -15.08 6.71
C LYS A 83 11.12 -15.82 6.88
N ARG A 84 10.70 -16.49 5.83
CA ARG A 84 9.53 -17.37 5.89
C ARG A 84 9.96 -18.75 6.38
N ALA A 85 9.26 -19.31 7.38
CA ALA A 85 9.54 -20.65 7.89
C ALA A 85 9.41 -21.67 6.75
N TRP A 86 10.41 -22.54 6.58
CA TRP A 86 10.48 -23.52 5.49
C TRP A 86 9.29 -24.50 5.46
N TRP A 87 8.74 -24.86 6.61
CA TRP A 87 7.57 -25.73 6.72
C TRP A 87 6.29 -25.06 6.15
N ARG A 88 6.16 -23.72 6.22
CA ARG A 88 5.06 -23.00 5.57
C ARG A 88 5.11 -23.11 4.06
N LYS A 89 6.29 -23.13 3.46
CA LYS A 89 6.42 -23.39 2.00
C LYS A 89 5.87 -24.77 1.62
N ILE A 90 6.07 -25.76 2.50
CA ILE A 90 5.55 -27.13 2.28
C ILE A 90 4.03 -27.16 2.45
N THR A 91 3.48 -26.52 3.50
CA THR A 91 2.03 -26.47 3.71
C THR A 91 1.30 -25.75 2.60
N ASP A 92 1.84 -24.63 2.13
CA ASP A 92 1.23 -23.87 1.03
C ASP A 92 1.26 -24.67 -0.28
N TRP A 93 2.37 -25.36 -0.56
CA TRP A 93 2.46 -26.24 -1.72
C TRP A 93 1.45 -27.40 -1.65
N LEU A 94 1.26 -28.01 -0.48
CA LEU A 94 0.27 -29.06 -0.26
C LEU A 94 -1.17 -28.57 -0.38
N MET A 95 -1.45 -27.34 0.10
CA MET A 95 -2.78 -26.74 0.09
C MET A 95 -3.06 -25.94 -1.19
N ASN A 96 -2.10 -25.85 -2.11
CA ASN A 96 -2.16 -25.03 -3.32
C ASN A 96 -2.45 -23.54 -3.00
N GLU A 97 -1.96 -23.06 -1.85
CA GLU A 97 -2.09 -21.66 -1.45
C GLU A 97 -0.89 -20.84 -1.94
N THR A 98 -1.16 -19.68 -2.49
CA THR A 98 -0.14 -18.69 -2.85
C THR A 98 0.42 -18.02 -1.61
N ASP A 99 1.68 -17.55 -1.68
CA ASP A 99 2.28 -16.75 -0.63
C ASP A 99 1.40 -15.52 -0.32
N PRO A 100 0.88 -15.39 0.93
CA PRO A 100 0.01 -14.26 1.30
C PRO A 100 0.68 -12.90 1.18
N SER A 101 2.02 -12.87 1.16
CA SER A 101 2.78 -11.64 1.09
C SER A 101 3.03 -11.13 -0.33
N VAL A 102 2.75 -11.90 -1.37
CA VAL A 102 3.01 -11.47 -2.76
C VAL A 102 2.01 -10.39 -3.15
N LEU A 103 2.52 -9.25 -3.59
CA LEU A 103 1.74 -8.19 -4.20
C LEU A 103 1.48 -8.52 -5.67
N VAL A 104 0.23 -8.40 -6.11
CA VAL A 104 -0.18 -8.64 -7.50
C VAL A 104 -0.39 -7.32 -8.23
N GLN A 105 -1.24 -6.46 -7.69
CA GLN A 105 -1.49 -5.10 -8.19
C GLN A 105 -1.77 -4.18 -6.99
N PRO A 106 -0.74 -3.77 -6.22
CA PRO A 106 -0.90 -2.85 -5.11
C PRO A 106 -1.42 -1.50 -5.62
N PHE A 107 -2.41 -0.93 -4.95
CA PHE A 107 -3.06 0.29 -5.44
C PHE A 107 -3.09 1.43 -4.42
N ALA A 108 -3.46 1.17 -3.18
CA ALA A 108 -3.43 2.14 -2.10
C ALA A 108 -2.62 1.59 -0.92
N ILE A 109 -1.99 2.47 -0.18
CA ILE A 109 -1.16 2.16 0.98
C ILE A 109 -1.57 3.09 2.12
N ALA A 110 -1.66 2.54 3.32
CA ALA A 110 -1.87 3.30 4.55
C ALA A 110 -1.00 2.72 5.68
N PHE A 111 -0.75 3.53 6.71
CA PHE A 111 -0.02 3.11 7.90
C PHE A 111 -0.89 3.31 9.13
N ASP A 112 -0.72 2.44 10.12
CA ASP A 112 -1.22 2.65 11.47
C ASP A 112 -0.10 3.15 12.41
N ASP A 113 -0.44 3.33 13.68
CA ASP A 113 0.50 3.86 14.67
C ASP A 113 1.55 2.83 15.13
N HIS A 114 1.32 1.54 14.85
CA HIS A 114 2.27 0.44 15.08
C HIS A 114 3.16 0.14 13.87
N TRP A 115 3.23 1.05 12.89
CA TRP A 115 4.03 0.90 11.66
C TRP A 115 3.60 -0.27 10.78
N ARG A 116 2.39 -0.82 11.00
CA ARG A 116 1.88 -1.81 10.07
C ARG A 116 1.51 -1.12 8.77
N MET A 117 1.99 -1.66 7.68
CA MET A 117 1.67 -1.18 6.34
C MET A 117 0.46 -1.96 5.81
N ILE A 118 -0.61 -1.24 5.52
CA ILE A 118 -1.85 -1.77 4.98
C ILE A 118 -1.86 -1.48 3.48
N ILE A 119 -1.96 -2.52 2.64
CA ILE A 119 -1.92 -2.40 1.19
C ILE A 119 -3.21 -2.98 0.60
N ALA A 120 -3.95 -2.15 -0.14
CA ALA A 120 -5.04 -2.63 -0.98
C ALA A 120 -4.46 -3.18 -2.29
N ASP A 121 -4.67 -4.45 -2.53
CA ASP A 121 -4.16 -5.17 -3.70
C ASP A 121 -5.35 -5.55 -4.60
N ILE A 122 -5.54 -4.79 -5.67
CA ILE A 122 -6.67 -4.98 -6.58
C ILE A 122 -6.53 -6.26 -7.42
N GLY A 123 -5.32 -6.72 -7.67
CA GLY A 123 -5.06 -7.94 -8.43
C GLY A 123 -5.42 -9.20 -7.64
N SER A 124 -5.06 -9.27 -6.37
CA SER A 124 -5.49 -10.36 -5.48
C SER A 124 -6.88 -10.13 -4.89
N ARG A 125 -7.44 -8.92 -5.01
CA ARG A 125 -8.73 -8.49 -4.44
C ARG A 125 -8.78 -8.68 -2.92
N GLU A 126 -7.66 -8.37 -2.28
CA GLU A 126 -7.45 -8.48 -0.83
C GLU A 126 -6.83 -7.19 -0.28
N VAL A 127 -6.92 -7.01 1.03
CA VAL A 127 -6.10 -6.03 1.75
C VAL A 127 -5.07 -6.81 2.56
N LYS A 128 -3.80 -6.42 2.43
CA LYS A 128 -2.67 -7.08 3.08
C LYS A 128 -2.09 -6.19 4.17
N ILE A 129 -1.89 -6.73 5.36
CA ILE A 129 -1.33 -6.04 6.52
C ILE A 129 0.06 -6.61 6.77
N TYR A 130 1.08 -5.84 6.46
CA TYR A 130 2.49 -6.15 6.73
C TYR A 130 2.84 -5.64 8.12
N ASP A 131 3.11 -6.54 9.05
CA ASP A 131 3.51 -6.21 10.43
C ASP A 131 5.04 -6.32 10.57
N PRO A 132 5.78 -5.19 10.66
CA PRO A 132 7.23 -5.20 10.70
C PRO A 132 7.79 -5.75 12.02
N ILE A 133 7.03 -5.66 13.12
CA ILE A 133 7.44 -6.16 14.43
C ILE A 133 7.32 -7.69 14.46
N LYS A 134 6.17 -8.22 14.05
CA LYS A 134 5.92 -9.67 14.00
C LYS A 134 6.51 -10.34 12.76
N LYS A 135 6.99 -9.57 11.80
CA LYS A 135 7.52 -10.04 10.49
C LYS A 135 6.57 -11.02 9.82
N ASN A 136 5.30 -10.68 9.78
CA ASN A 136 4.27 -11.50 9.15
C ASN A 136 3.33 -10.65 8.30
N VAL A 137 2.55 -11.32 7.44
CA VAL A 137 1.52 -10.70 6.63
C VAL A 137 0.19 -11.36 6.91
N LYS A 138 -0.82 -10.56 7.26
CA LYS A 138 -2.22 -10.94 7.35
C LYS A 138 -2.98 -10.49 6.10
N ARG A 139 -4.08 -11.18 5.78
CA ARG A 139 -4.97 -10.83 4.66
C ARG A 139 -6.38 -10.58 5.16
N ILE A 140 -7.00 -9.50 4.69
CA ILE A 140 -8.43 -9.27 4.78
C ILE A 140 -9.00 -9.62 3.40
N ARG A 141 -9.87 -10.64 3.35
CA ARG A 141 -10.44 -11.19 2.10
C ARG A 141 -11.79 -10.61 1.73
N GLY A 142 -12.25 -9.58 2.44
CA GLY A 142 -13.53 -8.95 2.18
C GLY A 142 -14.63 -9.41 3.14
N TYR A 143 -15.82 -9.70 2.64
CA TYR A 143 -17.03 -9.86 3.42
C TYR A 143 -17.80 -11.13 3.07
N LYS A 144 -18.30 -11.86 4.09
CA LYS A 144 -19.07 -13.13 3.92
C LYS A 144 -18.36 -14.13 3.00
N ASN A 145 -17.07 -14.36 3.20
CA ASN A 145 -16.21 -15.24 2.40
C ASN A 145 -16.09 -14.86 0.90
N LYS A 146 -16.48 -13.65 0.53
CA LYS A 146 -16.28 -13.10 -0.82
C LYS A 146 -15.09 -12.15 -0.82
N LEU A 147 -14.26 -12.23 -1.85
CA LEU A 147 -13.20 -11.26 -2.07
C LEU A 147 -13.78 -9.86 -2.33
N PHE A 148 -12.99 -8.82 -2.10
CA PHE A 148 -13.37 -7.48 -2.50
C PHE A 148 -13.67 -7.44 -4.01
N GLY A 149 -14.57 -6.56 -4.41
CA GLY A 149 -14.79 -6.28 -5.83
C GLY A 149 -13.60 -5.56 -6.43
N MET A 150 -13.25 -4.40 -5.87
CA MET A 150 -12.10 -3.57 -6.26
C MET A 150 -11.71 -2.66 -5.08
N PRO A 151 -10.80 -3.09 -4.19
CA PRO A 151 -10.37 -2.27 -3.06
C PRO A 151 -9.44 -1.15 -3.56
N LEU A 152 -9.92 0.09 -3.64
CA LEU A 152 -9.17 1.22 -4.19
C LEU A 152 -8.63 2.18 -3.12
N GLY A 153 -9.35 2.40 -2.02
CA GLY A 153 -8.99 3.36 -1.00
C GLY A 153 -8.81 2.73 0.37
N LEU A 154 -7.88 3.29 1.13
CA LEU A 154 -7.59 2.89 2.51
C LEU A 154 -7.53 4.12 3.40
N ALA A 155 -8.02 3.99 4.63
CA ALA A 155 -7.76 4.93 5.72
C ALA A 155 -7.67 4.15 7.03
N VAL A 156 -7.02 4.76 8.04
CA VAL A 156 -6.88 4.19 9.39
C VAL A 156 -7.29 5.25 10.41
N ASP A 157 -8.18 4.90 11.35
CA ASP A 157 -8.62 5.80 12.41
C ASP A 157 -7.70 5.78 13.65
N ASP A 158 -8.05 6.57 14.67
CA ASP A 158 -7.27 6.68 15.93
C ASP A 158 -7.31 5.42 16.78
N GLN A 159 -8.24 4.49 16.51
CA GLN A 159 -8.34 3.17 17.13
C GLN A 159 -7.70 2.09 16.26
N GLU A 160 -6.96 2.49 15.22
CA GLU A 160 -6.33 1.62 14.22
C GLU A 160 -7.31 0.76 13.42
N ASN A 161 -8.61 1.11 13.40
CA ASN A 161 -9.55 0.46 12.51
C ASN A 161 -9.24 0.83 11.06
N ILE A 162 -9.34 -0.17 10.19
CA ILE A 162 -9.00 -0.08 8.78
C ILE A 162 -10.27 0.14 7.97
N TYR A 163 -10.34 1.22 7.23
CA TYR A 163 -11.43 1.49 6.29
C TYR A 163 -10.99 1.11 4.88
N VAL A 164 -11.84 0.37 4.18
CA VAL A 164 -11.57 -0.11 2.82
C VAL A 164 -12.72 0.34 1.89
N ALA A 165 -12.39 1.11 0.88
CA ALA A 165 -13.34 1.45 -0.20
C ALA A 165 -13.36 0.31 -1.23
N ASP A 166 -14.40 -0.51 -1.20
CA ASP A 166 -14.68 -1.49 -2.26
C ASP A 166 -15.48 -0.81 -3.38
N SER A 167 -14.74 -0.30 -4.34
CA SER A 167 -15.27 0.55 -5.41
C SER A 167 -16.28 -0.17 -6.31
N ALA A 168 -16.04 -1.43 -6.63
CA ALA A 168 -16.96 -2.21 -7.47
C ALA A 168 -18.23 -2.61 -6.71
N ALA A 169 -18.16 -2.79 -5.40
CA ALA A 169 -19.30 -3.11 -4.56
C ALA A 169 -20.07 -1.86 -4.09
N GLY A 170 -19.57 -0.65 -4.35
CA GLY A 170 -20.18 0.61 -3.91
C GLY A 170 -20.20 0.77 -2.38
N ARG A 171 -19.22 0.22 -1.65
CA ARG A 171 -19.22 0.11 -0.20
C ARG A 171 -17.92 0.62 0.41
N VAL A 172 -18.02 1.10 1.64
CA VAL A 172 -16.87 1.33 2.52
C VAL A 172 -17.04 0.46 3.75
N LEU A 173 -16.06 -0.44 3.99
CA LEU A 173 -16.08 -1.41 5.07
C LEU A 173 -15.10 -1.00 6.15
N LYS A 174 -15.48 -1.13 7.42
CA LYS A 174 -14.64 -0.87 8.59
C LYS A 174 -14.23 -2.20 9.22
N TYR A 175 -12.94 -2.40 9.40
CA TYR A 175 -12.34 -3.57 10.04
C TYR A 175 -11.58 -3.19 11.31
N SER A 176 -11.51 -4.10 12.27
CA SER A 176 -10.61 -3.96 13.42
C SER A 176 -9.14 -4.03 12.97
N PRO A 177 -8.19 -3.65 13.85
CA PRO A 177 -6.75 -3.80 13.59
C PRO A 177 -6.33 -5.25 13.27
N GLU A 178 -7.12 -6.25 13.72
CA GLU A 178 -6.88 -7.67 13.45
C GLU A 178 -7.53 -8.15 12.14
N GLY A 179 -8.26 -7.26 11.44
CA GLY A 179 -8.93 -7.58 10.18
C GLY A 179 -10.31 -8.23 10.34
N LYS A 180 -10.96 -8.09 11.51
CA LYS A 180 -12.37 -8.49 11.71
C LYS A 180 -13.29 -7.38 11.22
N LEU A 181 -14.29 -7.72 10.39
CA LEU A 181 -15.31 -6.75 9.96
C LEU A 181 -16.09 -6.24 11.19
N LEU A 182 -16.17 -4.93 11.30
CA LEU A 182 -16.90 -4.23 12.37
C LEU A 182 -18.19 -3.62 11.84
N ASP A 183 -18.14 -2.91 10.71
CA ASP A 183 -19.29 -2.12 10.23
C ASP A 183 -19.18 -1.77 8.73
N PHE A 184 -20.24 -1.19 8.19
CA PHE A 184 -20.34 -0.58 6.86
C PHE A 184 -20.62 0.91 6.98
N ILE A 185 -19.74 1.73 6.44
CA ILE A 185 -19.96 3.18 6.41
C ILE A 185 -20.98 3.52 5.32
N GLY A 186 -22.08 4.16 5.73
CA GLY A 186 -23.21 4.48 4.85
C GLY A 186 -24.20 3.31 4.64
N GLY A 187 -24.03 2.20 5.37
CA GLY A 187 -24.91 1.03 5.35
C GLY A 187 -24.47 -0.12 4.44
N GLU A 188 -24.99 -1.31 4.69
CA GLU A 188 -24.61 -2.56 4.01
C GLU A 188 -24.99 -2.57 2.51
N GLU A 189 -26.08 -1.91 2.15
CA GLU A 189 -26.58 -1.89 0.75
C GLU A 189 -25.76 -1.00 -0.18
N GLY A 190 -24.78 -0.25 0.37
CA GLY A 190 -23.89 0.62 -0.41
C GLY A 190 -24.46 2.00 -0.68
N ALA A 191 -24.00 2.99 0.08
CA ALA A 191 -24.39 4.39 -0.07
C ALA A 191 -23.72 5.08 -1.27
N PHE A 192 -22.72 4.43 -1.87
CA PHE A 192 -21.85 5.04 -2.86
C PHE A 192 -22.08 4.42 -4.25
N LYS A 193 -21.75 5.20 -5.30
CA LYS A 193 -21.73 4.67 -6.66
C LYS A 193 -20.38 4.06 -7.02
N ARG A 194 -19.29 4.74 -6.64
CA ARG A 194 -17.93 4.29 -6.88
C ARG A 194 -16.98 4.93 -5.85
N PRO A 195 -16.98 4.46 -4.59
CA PRO A 195 -16.06 4.99 -3.59
C PRO A 195 -14.62 4.66 -3.98
N SER A 196 -13.71 5.63 -3.85
CA SER A 196 -12.32 5.49 -4.27
C SER A 196 -11.37 5.95 -3.19
N GLY A 197 -11.05 7.23 -3.09
CA GLY A 197 -10.17 7.78 -2.08
C GLY A 197 -10.81 7.80 -0.70
N LEU A 198 -10.04 7.43 0.31
CA LEU A 198 -10.39 7.57 1.72
C LEU A 198 -9.30 8.36 2.43
N ALA A 199 -9.70 9.23 3.36
CA ALA A 199 -8.78 9.87 4.28
C ALA A 199 -9.45 10.04 5.65
N PHE A 200 -8.68 9.88 6.72
CA PHE A 200 -9.16 10.05 8.08
C PHE A 200 -8.50 11.26 8.73
N ASP A 201 -9.31 12.23 9.11
CA ASP A 201 -8.90 13.40 9.88
C ASP A 201 -8.88 13.02 11.37
N ARG A 202 -7.70 12.75 11.89
CA ARG A 202 -7.49 12.36 13.30
C ARG A 202 -7.87 13.48 14.25
N LYS A 203 -7.67 14.76 13.87
CA LYS A 203 -7.96 15.90 14.71
C LYS A 203 -9.45 16.04 15.02
N ASN A 204 -10.30 15.80 14.02
CA ASN A 204 -11.74 15.96 14.12
C ASN A 204 -12.50 14.62 14.18
N SER A 205 -11.79 13.48 14.13
CA SER A 205 -12.35 12.12 14.05
C SER A 205 -13.39 12.02 12.94
N LEU A 206 -12.98 12.36 11.70
CA LEU A 206 -13.83 12.36 10.53
C LEU A 206 -13.23 11.52 9.40
N LEU A 207 -14.05 10.65 8.80
CA LEU A 207 -13.71 9.90 7.60
C LEU A 207 -14.26 10.63 6.37
N TYR A 208 -13.38 10.96 5.42
CA TYR A 208 -13.73 11.50 4.11
C TYR A 208 -13.75 10.37 3.09
N VAL A 209 -14.84 10.27 2.34
CA VAL A 209 -15.06 9.27 1.29
C VAL A 209 -15.31 9.97 -0.03
N VAL A 210 -14.43 9.75 -1.00
CA VAL A 210 -14.59 10.27 -2.37
C VAL A 210 -15.43 9.31 -3.20
N ASP A 211 -16.53 9.79 -3.79
CA ASP A 211 -17.30 9.04 -4.79
C ASP A 211 -16.96 9.56 -6.19
N THR A 212 -16.25 8.75 -6.97
CA THR A 212 -15.75 9.12 -8.30
C THR A 212 -16.87 9.37 -9.32
N VAL A 213 -17.89 8.53 -9.34
CA VAL A 213 -18.99 8.60 -10.34
C VAL A 213 -20.02 9.64 -9.94
N ARG A 214 -20.26 9.76 -8.67
CA ARG A 214 -21.00 10.87 -8.06
C ARG A 214 -20.00 11.86 -7.50
N PRO A 215 -19.47 12.85 -8.30
CA PRO A 215 -18.31 13.65 -7.90
C PRO A 215 -18.57 14.46 -6.62
N ARG A 216 -18.46 13.78 -5.49
CA ARG A 216 -18.72 14.32 -4.14
C ARG A 216 -17.76 13.70 -3.13
N ILE A 217 -17.57 14.43 -2.05
CA ILE A 217 -16.94 13.95 -0.83
C ILE A 217 -18.03 13.82 0.24
N PHE A 218 -18.15 12.62 0.81
CA PHE A 218 -19.00 12.35 1.95
C PHE A 218 -18.15 12.33 3.21
N VAL A 219 -18.64 12.91 4.30
CA VAL A 219 -17.93 13.01 5.56
C VAL A 219 -18.73 12.28 6.64
N TYR A 220 -18.10 11.28 7.25
CA TYR A 220 -18.71 10.43 8.26
C TYR A 220 -17.96 10.49 9.59
N ARG A 221 -18.68 10.23 10.70
CA ARG A 221 -18.08 9.85 11.95
C ARG A 221 -17.66 8.37 11.91
N PRO A 222 -16.73 7.93 12.78
CA PRO A 222 -16.33 6.52 12.87
C PRO A 222 -17.47 5.52 13.15
N ASN A 223 -18.58 6.00 13.71
CA ASN A 223 -19.80 5.22 13.98
C ASN A 223 -20.75 5.12 12.76
N GLY A 224 -20.32 5.55 11.58
CA GLY A 224 -21.12 5.49 10.34
C GLY A 224 -22.13 6.64 10.16
N GLN A 225 -22.22 7.59 11.10
CA GLN A 225 -23.11 8.74 10.98
C GLN A 225 -22.60 9.71 9.90
N LEU A 226 -23.43 10.02 8.90
CA LEU A 226 -23.13 11.05 7.90
C LEU A 226 -23.20 12.43 8.57
N VAL A 227 -22.11 13.19 8.47
CA VAL A 227 -22.01 14.55 9.02
C VAL A 227 -22.39 15.58 7.93
N ARG A 228 -21.83 15.44 6.75
CA ARG A 228 -22.05 16.32 5.59
C ARG A 228 -21.57 15.69 4.31
N GLN A 229 -21.93 16.33 3.19
CA GLN A 229 -21.39 16.04 1.87
C GLN A 229 -21.20 17.33 1.10
N PHE A 230 -20.22 17.38 0.22
CA PHE A 230 -19.96 18.55 -0.63
C PHE A 230 -19.35 18.16 -1.96
N GLY A 231 -19.28 19.11 -2.89
CA GLY A 231 -18.84 18.90 -4.25
C GLY A 231 -19.98 18.55 -5.20
N ARG A 232 -19.77 18.84 -6.46
CA ARG A 232 -20.64 18.51 -7.59
C ARG A 232 -19.82 18.37 -8.86
N ARG A 233 -20.42 17.83 -9.92
CA ARG A 233 -19.76 17.74 -11.22
C ARG A 233 -19.52 19.12 -11.79
N GLY A 234 -18.29 19.36 -12.27
CA GLY A 234 -17.89 20.59 -12.94
C GLY A 234 -16.37 20.80 -12.93
N ALA A 235 -15.94 21.99 -13.39
CA ALA A 235 -14.54 22.40 -13.48
C ALA A 235 -14.21 23.62 -12.61
N GLY A 236 -15.20 24.24 -11.98
CA GLY A 236 -15.03 25.41 -11.10
C GLY A 236 -14.39 25.06 -9.73
N PRO A 237 -14.16 26.07 -8.88
CA PRO A 237 -13.75 25.86 -7.50
C PRO A 237 -14.75 25.03 -6.71
N GLY A 238 -14.29 23.93 -6.05
CA GLY A 238 -15.15 23.01 -5.31
C GLY A 238 -16.05 22.12 -6.19
N GLU A 239 -15.89 22.17 -7.50
CA GLU A 239 -16.48 21.25 -8.46
C GLU A 239 -15.45 20.23 -8.90
N PHE A 240 -15.87 18.98 -9.20
CA PHE A 240 -14.98 17.87 -9.48
C PHE A 240 -15.36 17.13 -10.76
N ASN A 241 -14.37 16.62 -11.48
CA ASN A 241 -14.56 15.74 -12.59
C ASN A 241 -13.71 14.47 -12.41
N TYR A 242 -14.38 13.36 -12.06
CA TYR A 242 -13.73 12.08 -11.78
C TYR A 242 -12.70 12.18 -10.64
N PRO A 243 -13.08 12.67 -9.45
CA PRO A 243 -12.16 12.72 -8.31
C PRO A 243 -11.78 11.30 -7.88
N THR A 244 -10.51 11.10 -7.44
CA THR A 244 -10.01 9.76 -7.13
C THR A 244 -9.41 9.67 -5.73
N PHE A 245 -8.18 10.12 -5.52
CA PHE A 245 -7.49 10.05 -4.25
C PHE A 245 -7.67 11.36 -3.45
N ILE A 246 -7.56 11.23 -2.14
CA ILE A 246 -7.61 12.34 -1.21
C ILE A 246 -6.53 12.19 -0.14
N GLY A 247 -5.79 13.27 0.13
CA GLY A 247 -4.86 13.39 1.23
C GLY A 247 -5.33 14.45 2.23
N ILE A 248 -4.79 14.44 3.44
CA ILE A 248 -5.05 15.43 4.49
C ILE A 248 -3.72 15.92 5.04
N ASP A 249 -3.57 17.25 5.19
CA ASP A 249 -2.42 17.83 5.87
C ASP A 249 -2.63 17.92 7.40
N ARG A 250 -1.60 18.35 8.12
CA ARG A 250 -1.65 18.48 9.59
C ARG A 250 -2.64 19.55 10.06
N GLN A 251 -3.03 20.48 9.20
CA GLN A 251 -4.03 21.51 9.47
C GLN A 251 -5.46 21.00 9.26
N GLY A 252 -5.63 19.85 8.60
CA GLY A 252 -6.89 19.24 8.24
C GLY A 252 -7.37 19.64 6.85
N ASN A 253 -6.57 20.37 6.06
CA ASN A 253 -6.94 20.68 4.69
C ASN A 253 -6.91 19.42 3.82
N LEU A 254 -7.86 19.36 2.90
CA LEU A 254 -8.06 18.23 2.00
C LEU A 254 -7.37 18.51 0.67
N TYR A 255 -6.61 17.55 0.19
CA TYR A 255 -5.97 17.58 -1.12
C TYR A 255 -6.64 16.53 -2.00
N LEU A 256 -7.54 16.96 -2.87
CA LEU A 256 -8.34 16.08 -3.71
C LEU A 256 -7.80 16.02 -5.12
N ASN A 257 -7.49 14.84 -5.57
CA ASN A 257 -7.10 14.61 -6.95
C ASN A 257 -8.32 14.63 -7.87
N ASP A 258 -8.46 15.72 -8.62
CA ASP A 258 -9.55 16.01 -9.55
C ASP A 258 -9.10 15.60 -10.97
N THR A 259 -9.03 14.29 -11.19
CA THR A 259 -8.24 13.62 -12.25
C THR A 259 -8.58 14.12 -13.66
N LEU A 260 -9.86 14.23 -14.01
CA LEU A 260 -10.26 14.67 -15.36
C LEU A 260 -10.36 16.21 -15.49
N ASN A 261 -10.06 16.94 -14.44
CA ASN A 261 -9.77 18.37 -14.49
C ASN A 261 -8.25 18.65 -14.39
N PHE A 262 -7.41 17.59 -14.38
CA PHE A 262 -5.94 17.66 -14.45
C PHE A 262 -5.32 18.52 -13.35
N ARG A 263 -5.84 18.41 -12.12
CA ARG A 263 -5.42 19.24 -10.98
C ARG A 263 -5.61 18.51 -9.65
N VAL A 264 -4.94 19.00 -8.64
CA VAL A 264 -5.29 18.75 -7.24
C VAL A 264 -5.97 19.98 -6.69
N GLN A 265 -7.17 19.86 -6.12
CA GLN A 265 -7.82 20.93 -5.38
C GLN A 265 -7.50 20.83 -3.90
N VAL A 266 -7.11 21.94 -3.30
CA VAL A 266 -6.95 22.10 -1.86
C VAL A 266 -8.22 22.75 -1.30
N LEU A 267 -8.81 22.08 -0.30
CA LEU A 267 -10.09 22.48 0.31
C LEU A 267 -9.92 22.54 1.83
N THR A 268 -10.73 23.37 2.49
CA THR A 268 -10.84 23.29 3.95
C THR A 268 -11.54 21.97 4.38
N PRO A 269 -11.49 21.60 5.67
CA PRO A 269 -12.25 20.45 6.18
C PRO A 269 -13.75 20.51 5.87
N GLU A 270 -14.33 21.71 5.73
CA GLU A 270 -15.74 21.93 5.39
C GLU A 270 -16.01 21.86 3.88
N GLY A 271 -14.98 21.72 3.04
CA GLY A 271 -15.10 21.65 1.60
C GLY A 271 -15.03 22.98 0.86
N LYS A 272 -14.62 24.07 1.54
CA LYS A 272 -14.41 25.36 0.87
C LYS A 272 -13.11 25.33 0.08
N PHE A 273 -13.16 25.80 -1.16
CA PHE A 273 -11.98 25.88 -2.03
C PHE A 273 -10.94 26.87 -1.48
N ILE A 274 -9.68 26.44 -1.48
CA ILE A 274 -8.52 27.26 -1.12
C ILE A 274 -7.72 27.61 -2.37
N ARG A 275 -7.29 26.59 -3.14
CA ARG A 275 -6.49 26.74 -4.37
C ARG A 275 -6.46 25.45 -5.20
N SER A 276 -5.93 25.55 -6.42
CA SER A 276 -5.60 24.42 -7.28
C SER A 276 -4.08 24.29 -7.44
N ILE A 277 -3.62 23.07 -7.67
CA ILE A 277 -2.23 22.69 -7.97
C ILE A 277 -2.24 21.93 -9.29
N GLY A 278 -1.35 22.28 -10.21
CA GLY A 278 -1.23 21.63 -11.52
C GLY A 278 -2.24 22.16 -12.55
N SER A 279 -2.02 21.75 -13.78
CA SER A 279 -2.86 22.04 -14.96
C SER A 279 -2.67 20.93 -15.99
N LEU A 280 -3.52 20.88 -17.02
CA LEU A 280 -3.37 19.91 -18.12
C LEU A 280 -2.03 20.09 -18.85
N GLY A 281 -1.33 18.99 -19.08
CA GLY A 281 -0.14 18.93 -19.92
C GLY A 281 0.84 17.85 -19.51
N ASP A 282 2.00 17.84 -20.18
CA ASP A 282 3.10 16.90 -20.03
C ASP A 282 4.40 17.55 -19.51
N GLY A 283 4.36 18.85 -19.32
CA GLY A 283 5.47 19.61 -18.78
C GLY A 283 5.56 19.59 -17.26
N THR A 284 6.59 20.24 -16.76
CA THR A 284 6.88 20.42 -15.34
C THR A 284 5.72 21.12 -14.62
N GLY A 285 5.19 20.53 -13.56
CA GLY A 285 4.05 21.06 -12.83
C GLY A 285 2.70 20.82 -13.51
N GLN A 286 2.68 20.17 -14.66
CA GLN A 286 1.46 19.77 -15.37
C GLN A 286 1.07 18.32 -15.04
N MET A 287 -0.18 17.97 -15.26
CA MET A 287 -0.74 16.66 -14.93
C MET A 287 -1.53 16.12 -16.12
N SER A 288 -1.35 14.84 -16.43
CA SER A 288 -2.12 14.16 -17.48
C SER A 288 -3.09 13.14 -16.91
N ARG A 289 -2.67 12.33 -15.96
CA ARG A 289 -3.51 11.34 -15.29
C ARG A 289 -3.07 11.14 -13.86
N SER A 290 -3.15 12.21 -13.08
CA SER A 290 -2.80 12.17 -11.66
C SER A 290 -3.71 11.19 -10.90
N LYS A 291 -3.13 10.44 -9.95
CA LYS A 291 -3.83 9.48 -9.10
C LYS A 291 -3.54 9.72 -7.63
N GLY A 292 -2.43 9.20 -7.09
CA GLY A 292 -2.10 9.35 -5.69
C GLY A 292 -1.76 10.79 -5.32
N VAL A 293 -2.13 11.21 -4.12
CA VAL A 293 -1.72 12.48 -3.50
C VAL A 293 -1.38 12.25 -2.04
N ALA A 294 -0.22 12.77 -1.60
CA ALA A 294 0.22 12.71 -0.21
C ALA A 294 0.93 14.01 0.19
N ILE A 295 1.03 14.27 1.48
CA ILE A 295 1.65 15.47 2.04
C ILE A 295 2.72 15.05 3.05
N ASP A 296 3.93 15.60 2.96
CA ASP A 296 5.02 15.34 3.89
C ASP A 296 4.96 16.19 5.15
N SER A 297 5.97 16.04 6.02
CA SER A 297 6.04 16.75 7.29
C SER A 297 6.22 18.26 7.16
N GLU A 298 6.75 18.74 6.03
CA GLU A 298 6.99 20.14 5.72
C GLU A 298 5.86 20.77 4.88
N GLY A 299 4.85 19.96 4.52
CA GLY A 299 3.68 20.41 3.76
C GLY A 299 3.87 20.40 2.24
N HIS A 300 4.90 19.70 1.74
CA HIS A 300 5.03 19.47 0.30
C HIS A 300 4.00 18.46 -0.18
N VAL A 301 3.49 18.66 -1.37
CA VAL A 301 2.44 17.87 -1.99
C VAL A 301 3.04 16.98 -3.06
N TYR A 302 2.89 15.67 -2.88
CA TYR A 302 3.37 14.64 -3.80
C TYR A 302 2.21 14.14 -4.65
N VAL A 303 2.38 14.14 -5.96
CA VAL A 303 1.35 13.71 -6.91
C VAL A 303 1.93 12.67 -7.85
N ALA A 304 1.40 11.45 -7.81
CA ALA A 304 1.76 10.39 -8.76
C ALA A 304 0.96 10.57 -10.05
N ASP A 305 1.64 10.64 -11.20
CA ASP A 305 1.00 10.70 -12.52
C ASP A 305 1.18 9.36 -13.25
N ALA A 306 0.07 8.78 -13.68
CA ALA A 306 0.06 7.47 -14.32
C ALA A 306 0.44 7.50 -15.81
N LEU A 307 0.26 8.60 -16.51
CA LEU A 307 0.64 8.71 -17.93
C LEU A 307 2.07 9.22 -18.12
N PHE A 308 2.52 10.11 -17.24
CA PHE A 308 3.94 10.46 -17.08
C PHE A 308 4.43 9.77 -15.82
N PRO A 309 4.96 8.52 -15.91
CA PRO A 309 5.23 7.70 -14.74
C PRO A 309 6.29 8.29 -13.80
N THR A 310 5.95 9.37 -13.12
CA THR A 310 6.76 10.11 -12.15
C THR A 310 5.92 10.49 -10.94
N VAL A 311 6.58 10.90 -9.88
CA VAL A 311 5.97 11.59 -8.76
C VAL A 311 6.47 13.03 -8.77
N GLN A 312 5.56 13.99 -8.89
CA GLN A 312 5.84 15.42 -8.85
C GLN A 312 5.67 15.94 -7.42
N ILE A 313 6.54 16.85 -7.01
CA ILE A 313 6.51 17.49 -5.70
C ILE A 313 6.25 18.98 -5.88
N PHE A 314 5.30 19.49 -5.11
CA PHE A 314 4.93 20.91 -5.08
C PHE A 314 5.09 21.46 -3.66
N ASP A 315 5.40 22.74 -3.53
CA ASP A 315 5.36 23.40 -2.23
C ASP A 315 3.93 23.64 -1.74
N ALA A 316 3.80 24.11 -0.50
CA ALA A 316 2.51 24.41 0.10
C ALA A 316 1.71 25.49 -0.66
N LYS A 317 2.33 26.27 -1.54
CA LYS A 317 1.67 27.27 -2.42
C LYS A 317 1.28 26.68 -3.77
N GLY A 318 1.64 25.44 -4.07
CA GLY A 318 1.36 24.76 -5.34
C GLY A 318 2.41 25.04 -6.43
N ARG A 319 3.58 25.57 -6.10
CA ARG A 319 4.68 25.74 -7.05
C ARG A 319 5.43 24.44 -7.16
N PHE A 320 5.76 24.05 -8.38
CA PHE A 320 6.56 22.86 -8.66
C PHE A 320 7.97 23.00 -8.05
N LEU A 321 8.44 21.93 -7.40
CA LEU A 321 9.78 21.87 -6.81
C LEU A 321 10.69 20.91 -7.59
N LEU A 322 10.28 19.67 -7.72
CA LEU A 322 11.00 18.64 -8.46
C LEU A 322 10.09 17.45 -8.79
N ASN A 323 10.57 16.55 -9.64
CA ASN A 323 9.96 15.24 -9.84
C ASN A 323 11.02 14.14 -9.70
N PHE A 324 10.57 12.94 -9.37
CA PHE A 324 11.41 11.75 -9.29
C PHE A 324 10.72 10.53 -9.88
N GLY A 325 11.53 9.53 -10.20
CA GLY A 325 11.08 8.36 -10.95
C GLY A 325 11.06 8.59 -12.46
N ALA A 326 10.90 7.53 -13.21
CA ALA A 326 10.85 7.54 -14.66
C ALA A 326 10.04 6.35 -15.18
N ASN A 327 9.71 6.35 -16.47
CA ASN A 327 9.12 5.18 -17.12
C ASN A 327 10.14 4.04 -17.23
N GLY A 328 9.78 2.81 -16.90
CA GLY A 328 10.61 1.63 -17.04
C GLY A 328 10.42 0.58 -15.93
N ASN A 329 11.26 -0.46 -15.94
CA ASN A 329 11.15 -1.64 -15.08
C ASN A 329 12.21 -1.70 -13.96
N GLY A 330 13.21 -0.81 -14.01
CA GLY A 330 14.33 -0.76 -13.06
C GLY A 330 13.95 -0.16 -11.70
N PRO A 331 14.94 -0.01 -10.79
CA PRO A 331 14.77 0.72 -9.55
C PRO A 331 14.34 2.16 -9.78
N ALA A 332 13.39 2.65 -8.99
CA ALA A 332 12.79 3.98 -9.12
C ALA A 332 12.18 4.27 -10.50
N GLN A 333 11.81 3.24 -11.26
CA GLN A 333 11.06 3.35 -12.49
C GLN A 333 9.66 2.79 -12.31
N PHE A 334 8.67 3.40 -12.92
CA PHE A 334 7.26 3.06 -12.78
C PHE A 334 6.62 2.71 -14.11
N TYR A 335 5.53 1.94 -14.03
CA TYR A 335 4.58 1.82 -15.12
C TYR A 335 3.17 2.07 -14.58
N MET A 336 2.64 3.28 -14.83
CA MET A 336 1.34 3.74 -14.33
C MET A 336 1.21 3.73 -12.80
N PRO A 337 2.07 4.45 -12.04
CA PRO A 337 1.97 4.51 -10.59
C PRO A 337 0.58 4.94 -10.13
N ALA A 338 0.16 4.44 -8.97
CA ALA A 338 -1.18 4.69 -8.43
C ALA A 338 -1.12 5.46 -7.11
N GLY A 339 -1.31 4.79 -5.98
CA GLY A 339 -1.29 5.43 -4.67
C GLY A 339 0.11 5.90 -4.29
N VAL A 340 0.20 7.06 -3.68
CA VAL A 340 1.37 7.54 -2.96
C VAL A 340 0.96 7.81 -1.52
N THR A 341 1.80 7.42 -0.56
CA THR A 341 1.63 7.72 0.85
C THR A 341 2.97 8.04 1.50
N ILE A 342 2.93 8.79 2.57
CA ILE A 342 4.14 9.22 3.30
C ILE A 342 3.93 8.86 4.76
N ASP A 343 4.93 8.23 5.36
CA ASP A 343 4.90 7.88 6.77
C ASP A 343 5.37 9.02 7.68
N LYS A 344 5.36 8.78 8.99
CA LYS A 344 5.74 9.79 10.01
C LYS A 344 7.22 10.17 9.98
N LEU A 345 8.05 9.41 9.25
CA LEU A 345 9.48 9.64 9.08
C LEU A 345 9.83 10.16 7.69
N ASP A 346 8.84 10.62 6.92
CA ASP A 346 8.98 11.11 5.55
C ASP A 346 9.50 10.07 4.55
N TYR A 347 9.28 8.77 4.81
CA TYR A 347 9.43 7.79 3.75
C TYR A 347 8.21 7.85 2.83
N VAL A 348 8.49 7.91 1.56
CA VAL A 348 7.49 8.00 0.48
C VAL A 348 7.33 6.62 -0.16
N TYR A 349 6.12 6.09 -0.12
CA TYR A 349 5.77 4.79 -0.68
C TYR A 349 4.89 5.00 -1.91
N VAL A 350 5.31 4.46 -3.03
CA VAL A 350 4.59 4.57 -4.32
C VAL A 350 4.15 3.18 -4.76
N ALA A 351 2.85 2.98 -4.89
CA ALA A 351 2.31 1.75 -5.43
C ALA A 351 2.49 1.71 -6.95
N ASP A 352 3.12 0.66 -7.45
CA ASP A 352 3.31 0.37 -8.87
C ASP A 352 2.54 -0.90 -9.26
N PRO A 353 1.25 -0.77 -9.62
CA PRO A 353 0.35 -1.91 -9.81
C PRO A 353 0.79 -2.86 -10.91
N PHE A 354 1.34 -2.33 -12.00
CA PHE A 354 1.72 -3.15 -13.15
C PHE A 354 2.97 -3.96 -12.94
N HIS A 355 3.88 -3.49 -12.08
CA HIS A 355 5.05 -4.28 -11.66
C HIS A 355 4.80 -5.11 -10.39
N GLY A 356 3.61 -5.01 -9.79
CA GLY A 356 3.25 -5.76 -8.59
C GLY A 356 4.15 -5.43 -7.38
N ARG A 357 4.57 -4.19 -7.24
CA ARG A 357 5.53 -3.78 -6.20
C ARG A 357 5.19 -2.41 -5.60
N VAL A 358 5.83 -2.14 -4.48
CA VAL A 358 5.88 -0.81 -3.86
C VAL A 358 7.32 -0.32 -3.93
N GLU A 359 7.52 0.88 -4.44
CA GLU A 359 8.78 1.60 -4.45
C GLU A 359 8.88 2.52 -3.25
N VAL A 360 10.03 2.51 -2.57
CA VAL A 360 10.24 3.26 -1.32
C VAL A 360 11.35 4.29 -1.52
N PHE A 361 11.01 5.52 -1.20
CA PHE A 361 11.91 6.67 -1.22
C PHE A 361 11.94 7.31 0.16
N HIS A 362 12.87 8.23 0.38
CA HIS A 362 12.97 8.98 1.61
C HIS A 362 13.18 10.46 1.28
N TYR A 363 12.29 11.31 1.76
CA TYR A 363 12.48 12.75 1.72
C TYR A 363 13.45 13.17 2.81
N LEU A 364 14.51 13.87 2.42
CA LEU A 364 15.54 14.39 3.31
C LEU A 364 15.16 15.80 3.77
N ALA A 365 14.32 15.88 4.78
CA ALA A 365 13.87 17.14 5.37
C ALA A 365 15.02 17.98 5.92
N ASP A 366 14.86 19.29 5.96
CA ASP A 366 15.85 20.18 6.60
C ASP A 366 15.86 20.01 8.12
N ARG A 367 14.70 19.66 8.68
CA ARG A 367 14.53 19.25 10.08
C ARG A 367 13.84 17.90 10.09
N PRO A 368 14.59 16.79 10.22
CA PRO A 368 13.98 15.49 10.26
C PRO A 368 12.94 15.41 11.39
N PRO A 369 11.78 14.75 11.15
CA PRO A 369 10.80 14.53 12.19
C PRO A 369 11.43 13.78 13.35
N ALA A 370 11.03 14.11 14.57
CA ALA A 370 11.50 13.40 15.75
C ALA A 370 11.15 11.90 15.62
N PRO A 371 12.10 11.00 15.91
CA PRO A 371 11.78 9.57 15.90
C PRO A 371 10.63 9.31 16.89
N PRO A 372 9.67 8.44 16.53
CA PRO A 372 8.57 8.11 17.42
C PRO A 372 9.12 7.51 18.71
N GLU A 373 8.58 7.95 19.83
CA GLU A 373 8.79 7.25 21.10
C GLU A 373 8.18 5.85 20.97
N ILE A 374 9.05 4.85 20.87
CA ILE A 374 8.63 3.44 20.98
C ILE A 374 8.32 3.24 22.47
N THR A 375 7.09 3.46 22.87
CA THR A 375 6.64 3.06 24.20
C THR A 375 6.70 1.53 24.25
N PRO A 376 7.55 0.94 25.11
CA PRO A 376 7.53 -0.50 25.31
C PRO A 376 6.13 -0.86 25.79
N GLY A 377 5.44 -1.75 25.05
CA GLY A 377 4.10 -2.18 25.37
C GLY A 377 4.00 -2.53 26.84
N GLY A 378 3.19 -1.76 27.56
CA GLY A 378 2.81 -2.06 28.94
C GLY A 378 2.11 -3.41 28.94
N GLY A 379 2.80 -4.43 29.42
CA GLY A 379 2.17 -5.70 29.74
C GLY A 379 1.13 -5.48 30.83
N ARG A 380 -0.09 -5.84 30.54
CA ARG A 380 -1.12 -6.29 31.47
C ARG A 380 -1.88 -7.43 30.84
#